data_6f5ccdf1c848c2d2694dc6e4b457efa3
#
_entry.id   6f5ccdf1c848c2d2694dc6e4b457efa3
#
_cell.length_a   1.000
_cell.length_b   1.000
_cell.length_c   1.000
_cell.angle_alpha   90.00
_cell.angle_beta   90.00
_cell.angle_gamma   90.00
#
_symmetry.space_group_name_H-M   'P 1'
#
loop_
_entity.id
_entity.type
_entity.pdbx_description
1 polymer ?
#
loop_
_entity_poly.entity_id
_entity_poly.type
_entity_poly.pdbx_seq_one_letter_code
_entity_poly.pdbx_strand_id
1 'polypeptide(L)'
;MSLKNSYKRWLYGRCPGFKGVFPYWGERIHFPPGSVAFELACAQGIYEHENLKILQAAVRPDSWYFDIGANIGLMSAPLLSTEPSLQVVSIEASPRTAGCLSKTIAESGNRGRWKLVSKALGHSEGEIEFHTSPESHSVFDGIKDTGRAPSGRVIKVPLTTLDAIWMEFGRPDVCLVKIDVEGGEGDVLRGGLACLEETRPTVLLEWNRQNLAAYGCPPERLLDLANQARFDVLNVPGLAPVSTPSNLRLQTGVSETFLLVPRP
;
A
#
# COMPACT_ATOMS: atom_id res chain seq x y z
N MET A 1 -14.67 -14.01 -17.12
CA MET A 1 -13.34 -13.41 -17.43
C MET A 1 -13.25 -13.19 -18.92
N SER A 2 -12.88 -12.01 -19.42
CA SER A 2 -12.80 -11.78 -20.87
C SER A 2 -11.63 -12.56 -21.48
N LEU A 3 -11.75 -13.00 -22.76
CA LEU A 3 -10.66 -13.68 -23.50
C LEU A 3 -9.37 -12.84 -23.51
N LYS A 4 -9.50 -11.50 -23.55
CA LYS A 4 -8.39 -10.55 -23.52
C LYS A 4 -7.60 -10.64 -22.20
N ASN A 5 -8.27 -10.81 -21.06
CA ASN A 5 -7.63 -10.92 -19.75
C ASN A 5 -6.92 -12.26 -19.56
N SER A 6 -7.53 -13.34 -20.05
CA SER A 6 -6.90 -14.68 -20.05
C SER A 6 -5.63 -14.71 -20.90
N TYR A 7 -5.65 -14.03 -22.08
CA TYR A 7 -4.48 -13.91 -22.94
C TYR A 7 -3.34 -13.13 -22.28
N LYS A 8 -3.62 -11.99 -21.62
CA LYS A 8 -2.61 -11.21 -20.89
C LYS A 8 -1.95 -12.03 -19.78
N ARG A 9 -2.74 -12.75 -18.97
CA ARG A 9 -2.22 -13.64 -17.92
C ARG A 9 -1.29 -14.71 -18.47
N TRP A 10 -1.66 -15.35 -19.59
CA TRP A 10 -0.81 -16.31 -20.25
C TRP A 10 0.46 -15.69 -20.81
N LEU A 11 0.33 -14.58 -21.56
CA LEU A 11 1.47 -13.90 -22.21
C LEU A 11 2.52 -13.48 -21.18
N TYR A 12 2.14 -12.67 -20.20
CA TYR A 12 3.09 -12.11 -19.24
C TYR A 12 3.42 -13.05 -18.07
N GLY A 13 2.57 -14.01 -17.77
CA GLY A 13 2.79 -14.97 -16.70
C GLY A 13 3.61 -16.19 -17.12
N ARG A 14 3.57 -16.60 -18.40
CA ARG A 14 4.11 -17.90 -18.86
C ARG A 14 4.96 -17.85 -20.11
N CYS A 15 4.70 -16.94 -21.03
CA CYS A 15 5.37 -16.91 -22.33
C CYS A 15 6.84 -16.49 -22.21
N PRO A 16 7.81 -17.30 -22.69
CA PRO A 16 9.22 -16.90 -22.71
C PRO A 16 9.42 -15.56 -23.42
N GLY A 17 10.27 -14.71 -22.87
CA GLY A 17 10.53 -13.34 -23.37
C GLY A 17 9.57 -12.25 -22.87
N PHE A 18 8.39 -12.64 -22.33
CA PHE A 18 7.42 -11.71 -21.74
C PHE A 18 7.18 -11.97 -20.25
N LYS A 19 7.57 -13.15 -19.77
CA LYS A 19 7.31 -13.61 -18.41
C LYS A 19 7.93 -12.69 -17.36
N GLY A 20 7.12 -12.29 -16.38
CA GLY A 20 7.58 -11.53 -15.20
C GLY A 20 7.59 -10.01 -15.39
N VAL A 21 7.13 -9.50 -16.55
CA VAL A 21 7.03 -8.06 -16.85
C VAL A 21 5.76 -7.79 -17.65
N PHE A 22 4.96 -6.79 -17.26
CA PHE A 22 3.80 -6.38 -18.06
C PHE A 22 3.66 -4.86 -18.13
N PRO A 23 3.07 -4.32 -19.22
CA PRO A 23 2.85 -2.89 -19.37
C PRO A 23 1.65 -2.44 -18.51
N TYR A 24 1.86 -1.36 -17.72
CA TYR A 24 0.83 -0.77 -16.89
C TYR A 24 1.09 0.74 -16.71
N TRP A 25 0.18 1.59 -17.15
CA TRP A 25 0.28 3.06 -17.08
C TRP A 25 1.60 3.65 -17.62
N GLY A 26 2.07 3.11 -18.75
CA GLY A 26 3.32 3.55 -19.38
C GLY A 26 4.58 2.94 -18.79
N GLU A 27 4.49 2.23 -17.69
CA GLU A 27 5.60 1.54 -17.02
C GLU A 27 5.69 0.06 -17.40
N ARG A 28 6.87 -0.50 -17.23
CA ARG A 28 7.15 -1.94 -17.34
C ARG A 28 7.20 -2.53 -15.93
N ILE A 29 6.07 -3.01 -15.44
CA ILE A 29 5.96 -3.54 -14.08
C ILE A 29 6.56 -4.95 -14.02
N HIS A 30 7.63 -5.10 -13.26
CA HIS A 30 8.19 -6.39 -12.89
C HIS A 30 7.40 -7.01 -11.75
N PHE A 31 7.17 -8.32 -11.81
CA PHE A 31 6.43 -9.05 -10.78
C PHE A 31 7.01 -10.44 -10.53
N PRO A 32 6.92 -10.96 -9.28
CA PRO A 32 7.39 -12.29 -8.96
C PRO A 32 6.45 -13.37 -9.54
N PRO A 33 6.94 -14.60 -9.78
CA PRO A 33 6.10 -15.71 -10.16
C PRO A 33 4.92 -15.89 -9.21
N GLY A 34 3.71 -16.13 -9.75
CA GLY A 34 2.50 -16.32 -8.96
C GLY A 34 1.94 -15.08 -8.29
N SER A 35 2.35 -13.88 -8.70
CA SER A 35 1.86 -12.62 -8.14
C SER A 35 0.34 -12.46 -8.29
N VAL A 36 -0.37 -12.44 -7.15
CA VAL A 36 -1.82 -12.17 -7.11
C VAL A 36 -2.13 -10.76 -7.58
N ALA A 37 -1.29 -9.77 -7.22
CA ALA A 37 -1.45 -8.38 -7.67
C ALA A 37 -1.44 -8.28 -9.21
N PHE A 38 -0.49 -8.97 -9.88
CA PHE A 38 -0.49 -9.08 -11.35
C PHE A 38 -1.76 -9.73 -11.89
N GLU A 39 -2.21 -10.81 -11.25
CA GLU A 39 -3.43 -11.53 -11.67
C GLU A 39 -4.67 -10.66 -11.55
N LEU A 40 -4.80 -9.92 -10.45
CA LEU A 40 -5.89 -8.96 -10.24
C LEU A 40 -5.83 -7.80 -11.23
N ALA A 41 -4.64 -7.23 -11.47
CA ALA A 41 -4.47 -6.20 -12.50
C ALA A 41 -4.88 -6.68 -13.90
N CYS A 42 -4.55 -7.92 -14.26
CA CYS A 42 -5.02 -8.51 -15.51
C CYS A 42 -6.54 -8.73 -15.54
N ALA A 43 -7.14 -9.14 -14.42
CA ALA A 43 -8.57 -9.43 -14.32
C ALA A 43 -9.41 -8.15 -14.33
N GLN A 44 -9.00 -7.13 -13.62
CA GLN A 44 -9.71 -5.87 -13.44
C GLN A 44 -9.38 -4.85 -14.55
N GLY A 45 -8.20 -4.97 -15.18
CA GLY A 45 -7.66 -3.97 -16.12
C GLY A 45 -6.96 -2.81 -15.41
N ILE A 46 -7.62 -2.24 -14.40
CA ILE A 46 -7.05 -1.27 -13.44
C ILE A 46 -7.15 -1.91 -12.06
N TYR A 47 -6.01 -2.02 -11.39
CA TYR A 47 -5.92 -2.57 -10.04
C TYR A 47 -6.58 -1.61 -9.05
N GLU A 48 -7.46 -2.11 -8.18
CA GLU A 48 -8.16 -1.32 -7.15
C GLU A 48 -8.72 0.02 -7.67
N HIS A 49 -9.48 -0.03 -8.74
CA HIS A 49 -9.90 1.15 -9.50
C HIS A 49 -10.57 2.24 -8.63
N GLU A 50 -11.39 1.88 -7.66
CA GLU A 50 -12.06 2.86 -6.79
C GLU A 50 -11.06 3.54 -5.83
N ASN A 51 -10.12 2.77 -5.27
CA ASN A 51 -9.04 3.32 -4.45
C ASN A 51 -8.16 4.27 -5.27
N LEU A 52 -7.80 3.87 -6.49
CA LEU A 52 -7.01 4.70 -7.39
C LEU A 52 -7.70 6.03 -7.72
N LYS A 53 -9.00 6.04 -7.99
CA LYS A 53 -9.76 7.29 -8.24
C LYS A 53 -9.69 8.25 -7.06
N ILE A 54 -9.81 7.73 -5.83
CA ILE A 54 -9.71 8.55 -4.63
C ILE A 54 -8.32 9.16 -4.52
N LEU A 55 -7.27 8.36 -4.70
CA LEU A 55 -5.89 8.85 -4.66
C LEU A 55 -5.65 9.91 -5.75
N GLN A 56 -6.11 9.67 -6.99
CA GLN A 56 -5.98 10.64 -8.08
C GLN A 56 -6.71 11.96 -7.80
N ALA A 57 -7.87 11.91 -7.14
CA ALA A 57 -8.63 13.11 -6.77
C ALA A 57 -7.97 13.91 -5.63
N ALA A 58 -7.14 13.27 -4.79
CA ALA A 58 -6.49 13.89 -3.65
C ALA A 58 -5.02 14.30 -3.91
N VAL A 59 -4.44 13.90 -5.06
CA VAL A 59 -3.09 14.33 -5.46
C VAL A 59 -3.03 15.85 -5.63
N ARG A 60 -1.96 16.45 -5.15
CA ARG A 60 -1.63 17.86 -5.38
C ARG A 60 -0.33 17.98 -6.21
N PRO A 61 -0.21 18.96 -7.09
CA PRO A 61 1.07 19.26 -7.76
C PRO A 61 2.19 19.57 -6.74
N ASP A 62 3.43 19.31 -7.14
CA ASP A 62 4.65 19.58 -6.36
C ASP A 62 4.67 18.98 -4.94
N SER A 63 3.96 17.88 -4.74
CA SER A 63 3.82 17.20 -3.45
C SER A 63 4.36 15.76 -3.49
N TRP A 64 4.26 15.08 -2.34
CA TRP A 64 4.74 13.70 -2.17
C TRP A 64 3.61 12.73 -1.86
N TYR A 65 3.76 11.52 -2.40
CA TYR A 65 2.94 10.35 -2.09
C TYR A 65 3.78 9.26 -1.44
N PHE A 66 3.37 8.78 -0.29
CA PHE A 66 3.98 7.63 0.38
C PHE A 66 3.08 6.41 0.22
N ASP A 67 3.57 5.41 -0.54
CA ASP A 67 2.89 4.14 -0.85
C ASP A 67 3.46 3.05 0.05
N ILE A 68 2.82 2.82 1.21
CA ILE A 68 3.28 1.89 2.25
C ILE A 68 2.61 0.55 2.03
N GLY A 69 3.42 -0.51 1.83
CA GLY A 69 2.97 -1.78 1.27
C GLY A 69 2.78 -1.68 -0.24
N ALA A 70 3.73 -1.04 -0.92
CA ALA A 70 3.61 -0.71 -2.35
C ALA A 70 3.55 -1.95 -3.26
N ASN A 71 3.90 -3.12 -2.76
CA ASN A 71 3.96 -4.35 -3.52
C ASN A 71 4.77 -4.16 -4.82
N ILE A 72 4.22 -4.43 -5.99
CA ILE A 72 4.89 -4.24 -7.29
C ILE A 72 4.66 -2.84 -7.91
N GLY A 73 4.10 -1.89 -7.16
CA GLY A 73 3.95 -0.48 -7.55
C GLY A 73 2.70 -0.14 -8.37
N LEU A 74 1.63 -0.96 -8.26
CA LEU A 74 0.41 -0.77 -9.06
C LEU A 74 -0.41 0.47 -8.68
N MET A 75 -0.22 1.03 -7.49
CA MET A 75 -0.84 2.30 -7.09
C MET A 75 0.09 3.49 -7.37
N SER A 76 1.40 3.30 -7.30
CA SER A 76 2.40 4.33 -7.59
C SER A 76 2.46 4.70 -9.08
N ALA A 77 2.50 3.72 -10.00
CA ALA A 77 2.66 3.95 -11.43
C ALA A 77 1.56 4.83 -12.05
N PRO A 78 0.26 4.63 -11.76
CA PRO A 78 -0.80 5.50 -12.27
C PRO A 78 -0.68 6.95 -11.82
N LEU A 79 -0.33 7.20 -10.55
CA LEU A 79 -0.21 8.55 -10.00
C LEU A 79 0.98 9.29 -10.63
N LEU A 80 2.11 8.61 -10.80
CA LEU A 80 3.27 9.13 -11.52
C LEU A 80 2.96 9.48 -12.98
N SER A 81 2.07 8.71 -13.61
CA SER A 81 1.64 8.94 -15.01
C SER A 81 0.69 10.12 -15.15
N THR A 82 -0.12 10.41 -14.12
CA THR A 82 -1.18 11.44 -14.17
C THR A 82 -0.74 12.79 -13.61
N GLU A 83 0.24 12.80 -12.66
CA GLU A 83 0.77 14.05 -12.09
C GLU A 83 2.30 14.12 -12.29
N PRO A 84 2.77 14.94 -13.25
CA PRO A 84 4.20 15.01 -13.60
C PRO A 84 5.11 15.60 -12.53
N SER A 85 4.59 16.37 -11.58
CA SER A 85 5.38 17.00 -10.50
C SER A 85 5.42 16.15 -9.21
N LEU A 86 4.56 15.12 -9.11
CA LEU A 86 4.48 14.25 -7.93
C LEU A 86 5.78 13.47 -7.69
N GLN A 87 6.25 13.47 -6.45
CA GLN A 87 7.31 12.59 -5.97
C GLN A 87 6.68 11.38 -5.27
N VAL A 88 7.18 10.19 -5.50
CA VAL A 88 6.65 8.96 -4.89
C VAL A 88 7.74 8.21 -4.13
N VAL A 89 7.42 7.84 -2.89
CA VAL A 89 8.21 6.89 -2.09
C VAL A 89 7.37 5.63 -1.91
N SER A 90 7.76 4.58 -2.59
CA SER A 90 7.19 3.25 -2.41
C SER A 90 7.96 2.52 -1.32
N ILE A 91 7.25 2.02 -0.30
CA ILE A 91 7.83 1.30 0.83
C ILE A 91 7.33 -0.14 0.78
N GLU A 92 8.27 -1.11 0.71
CA GLU A 92 7.94 -2.53 0.55
C GLU A 92 8.92 -3.39 1.34
N ALA A 93 8.41 -4.18 2.28
CA ALA A 93 9.21 -4.97 3.19
C ALA A 93 9.65 -6.32 2.63
N SER A 94 8.83 -6.95 1.78
CA SER A 94 9.14 -8.26 1.18
C SER A 94 10.33 -8.14 0.21
N PRO A 95 11.49 -8.78 0.49
CA PRO A 95 12.67 -8.63 -0.37
C PRO A 95 12.43 -9.07 -1.81
N ARG A 96 11.56 -10.07 -2.00
CA ARG A 96 11.21 -10.59 -3.31
C ARG A 96 10.42 -9.57 -4.11
N THR A 97 9.42 -8.96 -3.51
CA THR A 97 8.53 -7.97 -4.15
C THR A 97 9.27 -6.65 -4.35
N ALA A 98 10.02 -6.19 -3.32
CA ALA A 98 10.89 -5.02 -3.42
C ALA A 98 11.95 -5.16 -4.52
N GLY A 99 12.50 -6.38 -4.72
CA GLY A 99 13.43 -6.66 -5.83
C GLY A 99 12.78 -6.50 -7.22
N CYS A 100 11.51 -6.84 -7.37
CA CYS A 100 10.75 -6.58 -8.60
C CYS A 100 10.46 -5.08 -8.78
N LEU A 101 10.01 -4.41 -7.73
CA LEU A 101 9.72 -2.98 -7.74
C LEU A 101 10.98 -2.15 -8.04
N SER A 102 12.13 -2.54 -7.48
CA SER A 102 13.42 -1.91 -7.78
C SER A 102 13.77 -1.97 -9.28
N LYS A 103 13.53 -3.11 -9.94
CA LYS A 103 13.72 -3.24 -11.40
C LYS A 103 12.74 -2.36 -12.17
N THR A 104 11.46 -2.33 -11.76
CA THR A 104 10.45 -1.44 -12.34
C THR A 104 10.93 0.02 -12.30
N ILE A 105 11.36 0.48 -11.12
CA ILE A 105 11.83 1.86 -10.92
C ILE A 105 13.08 2.15 -11.76
N ALA A 106 14.05 1.23 -11.81
CA ALA A 106 15.27 1.41 -12.57
C ALA A 106 15.04 1.58 -14.09
N GLU A 107 14.02 0.88 -14.63
CA GLU A 107 13.63 0.95 -16.04
C GLU A 107 12.64 2.09 -16.34
N SER A 108 12.04 2.70 -15.29
CA SER A 108 11.01 3.73 -15.42
C SER A 108 11.58 5.04 -15.98
N GLY A 109 10.80 5.71 -16.81
CA GLY A 109 11.00 7.11 -17.19
C GLY A 109 10.87 8.06 -15.98
N ASN A 110 10.21 7.62 -14.93
CA ASN A 110 9.94 8.37 -13.69
C ASN A 110 10.98 8.10 -12.57
N ARG A 111 12.07 7.36 -12.82
CA ARG A 111 13.09 6.98 -11.83
C ARG A 111 13.68 8.15 -11.02
N GLY A 112 13.63 9.35 -11.54
CA GLY A 112 14.09 10.57 -10.85
C GLY A 112 13.21 10.96 -9.66
N ARG A 113 11.91 10.66 -9.75
CA ARG A 113 10.87 11.03 -8.79
C ARG A 113 10.12 9.84 -8.17
N TRP A 114 10.59 8.61 -8.42
CA TRP A 114 10.09 7.37 -7.83
C TRP A 114 11.20 6.71 -7.03
N LYS A 115 11.03 6.62 -5.71
CA LYS A 115 12.00 6.05 -4.78
C LYS A 115 11.45 4.78 -4.15
N LEU A 116 12.36 3.86 -3.78
CA LEU A 116 12.04 2.64 -3.05
C LEU A 116 12.74 2.64 -1.69
N VAL A 117 11.99 2.30 -0.64
CA VAL A 117 12.50 1.98 0.69
C VAL A 117 12.15 0.52 0.99
N SER A 118 13.18 -0.34 1.11
CA SER A 118 12.99 -1.78 1.37
C SER A 118 13.05 -2.04 2.88
N LYS A 119 12.00 -1.62 3.60
CA LYS A 119 11.84 -1.77 5.06
C LYS A 119 10.38 -2.03 5.41
N ALA A 120 10.14 -2.71 6.53
CA ALA A 120 8.83 -2.71 7.18
C ALA A 120 8.61 -1.38 7.92
N LEU A 121 7.35 -0.94 8.01
CA LEU A 121 6.98 0.21 8.83
C LEU A 121 6.20 -0.23 10.07
N GLY A 122 6.48 0.43 11.18
CA GLY A 122 5.80 0.25 12.46
C GLY A 122 5.94 1.47 13.35
N HIS A 123 5.82 1.27 14.67
CA HIS A 123 5.90 2.37 15.64
C HIS A 123 7.30 2.58 16.23
N SER A 124 8.31 1.79 15.81
CA SER A 124 9.69 1.86 16.29
C SER A 124 10.67 1.44 15.21
N GLU A 125 11.96 1.73 15.42
CA GLU A 125 13.03 1.30 14.52
C GLU A 125 13.70 0.02 15.03
N GLY A 126 14.32 -0.78 14.14
CA GLY A 126 15.06 -1.98 14.46
C GLY A 126 14.97 -3.05 13.37
N GLU A 127 14.82 -4.29 13.80
CA GLU A 127 14.53 -5.45 12.95
C GLU A 127 13.28 -6.17 13.46
N ILE A 128 12.52 -6.78 12.54
CA ILE A 128 11.32 -7.51 12.88
C ILE A 128 11.23 -8.83 12.12
N GLU A 129 10.60 -9.84 12.72
CA GLU A 129 10.20 -11.04 12.01
C GLU A 129 9.11 -10.72 11.01
N PHE A 130 9.27 -11.23 9.80
CA PHE A 130 8.40 -10.98 8.67
C PHE A 130 8.00 -12.32 8.03
N HIS A 131 6.72 -12.57 7.98
CA HIS A 131 6.15 -13.78 7.43
C HIS A 131 6.00 -13.63 5.92
N THR A 132 6.71 -14.47 5.16
CA THR A 132 6.57 -14.52 3.71
C THR A 132 5.66 -15.68 3.34
N SER A 133 4.75 -15.43 2.43
CA SER A 133 3.90 -16.46 1.83
C SER A 133 4.63 -17.22 0.72
N PRO A 134 4.15 -18.42 0.29
CA PRO A 134 4.64 -19.05 -0.93
C PRO A 134 4.58 -18.10 -2.14
N GLU A 135 5.38 -18.36 -3.16
CA GLU A 135 5.52 -17.47 -4.33
C GLU A 135 4.20 -17.00 -4.95
N SER A 136 3.16 -17.83 -4.88
CA SER A 136 1.83 -17.54 -5.42
C SER A 136 0.97 -16.60 -4.57
N HIS A 137 1.42 -16.17 -3.38
CA HIS A 137 0.59 -15.45 -2.40
C HIS A 137 1.30 -14.25 -1.76
N SER A 138 2.30 -13.68 -2.43
CA SER A 138 3.15 -12.60 -1.89
C SER A 138 2.41 -11.31 -1.49
N VAL A 139 1.17 -11.14 -1.87
CA VAL A 139 0.33 -10.01 -1.41
C VAL A 139 -0.05 -10.13 0.07
N PHE A 140 0.10 -11.31 0.68
CA PHE A 140 -0.19 -11.57 2.09
C PHE A 140 1.09 -11.65 2.94
N ASP A 141 2.23 -11.18 2.42
CA ASP A 141 3.46 -11.07 3.19
C ASP A 141 3.30 -9.96 4.25
N GLY A 142 3.62 -10.25 5.51
CA GLY A 142 3.38 -9.30 6.61
C GLY A 142 4.20 -9.59 7.86
N ILE A 143 4.13 -8.69 8.84
CA ILE A 143 4.81 -8.84 10.14
C ILE A 143 4.21 -10.01 10.93
N LYS A 144 2.94 -10.34 10.72
CA LYS A 144 2.27 -11.48 11.36
C LYS A 144 1.62 -12.39 10.33
N ASP A 145 1.51 -13.67 10.67
CA ASP A 145 0.71 -14.60 9.88
C ASP A 145 -0.78 -14.31 10.14
N THR A 146 -1.45 -13.80 9.12
CA THR A 146 -2.88 -13.46 9.17
C THR A 146 -3.78 -14.65 8.80
N GLY A 147 -3.18 -15.80 8.46
CA GLY A 147 -3.90 -17.01 8.03
C GLY A 147 -4.62 -16.87 6.67
N ARG A 148 -4.33 -15.81 5.90
CA ARG A 148 -4.92 -15.57 4.56
C ARG A 148 -4.22 -16.36 3.46
N ALA A 149 -3.01 -16.85 3.75
CA ALA A 149 -2.22 -17.69 2.84
C ALA A 149 -1.63 -18.88 3.58
N PRO A 150 -1.20 -19.97 2.86
CA PRO A 150 -0.38 -21.00 3.47
C PRO A 150 0.88 -20.41 4.10
N SER A 151 1.26 -20.90 5.29
CA SER A 151 2.48 -20.46 5.98
C SER A 151 3.71 -20.67 5.10
N GLY A 152 4.52 -19.63 4.95
CA GLY A 152 5.78 -19.65 4.22
C GLY A 152 6.98 -19.66 5.17
N ARG A 153 7.92 -18.75 4.93
CA ARG A 153 9.14 -18.61 5.75
C ARG A 153 9.05 -17.36 6.62
N VAL A 154 9.61 -17.43 7.81
CA VAL A 154 9.87 -16.26 8.63
C VAL A 154 11.29 -15.78 8.33
N ILE A 155 11.42 -14.52 8.00
CA ILE A 155 12.71 -13.85 7.76
C ILE A 155 12.80 -12.62 8.66
N LYS A 156 13.99 -12.06 8.83
CA LYS A 156 14.16 -10.75 9.46
C LYS A 156 14.24 -9.67 8.40
N VAL A 157 13.54 -8.58 8.63
CA VAL A 157 13.60 -7.39 7.77
C VAL A 157 13.85 -6.14 8.63
N PRO A 158 14.50 -5.11 8.08
CA PRO A 158 14.64 -3.82 8.76
C PRO A 158 13.26 -3.21 9.03
N LEU A 159 13.09 -2.65 10.23
CA LEU A 159 11.90 -1.93 10.67
C LEU A 159 12.24 -0.46 10.87
N THR A 160 11.37 0.42 10.44
CA THR A 160 11.49 1.87 10.65
C THR A 160 10.11 2.50 10.89
N THR A 161 10.06 3.81 11.07
CA THR A 161 8.81 4.55 11.25
C THR A 161 8.52 5.44 10.04
N LEU A 162 7.25 5.81 9.86
CA LEU A 162 6.88 6.77 8.81
C LEU A 162 7.56 8.14 9.06
N ASP A 163 7.65 8.58 10.32
CA ASP A 163 8.32 9.82 10.69
C ASP A 163 9.81 9.79 10.33
N ALA A 164 10.50 8.65 10.55
CA ALA A 164 11.91 8.50 10.18
C ALA A 164 12.11 8.60 8.65
N ILE A 165 11.24 7.94 7.87
CA ILE A 165 11.27 8.04 6.40
C ILE A 165 11.01 9.49 5.95
N TRP A 166 10.00 10.14 6.51
CA TRP A 166 9.67 11.52 6.18
C TRP A 166 10.83 12.49 6.49
N MET A 167 11.52 12.30 7.63
CA MET A 167 12.74 13.08 7.97
C MET A 167 13.89 12.75 7.03
N GLU A 168 14.12 11.49 6.64
CA GLU A 168 15.16 11.07 5.69
C GLU A 168 15.02 11.78 4.35
N PHE A 169 13.78 12.00 3.89
CA PHE A 169 13.49 12.75 2.65
C PHE A 169 13.41 14.28 2.83
N GLY A 170 13.78 14.82 3.99
CA GLY A 170 13.87 16.26 4.24
C GLY A 170 12.54 16.90 4.63
N ARG A 171 11.61 16.17 5.21
CA ARG A 171 10.28 16.63 5.66
C ARG A 171 9.46 17.27 4.53
N PRO A 172 9.25 16.57 3.42
CA PRO A 172 8.50 17.11 2.28
C PRO A 172 7.02 17.34 2.59
N ASP A 173 6.34 18.14 1.77
CA ASP A 173 4.88 18.27 1.79
C ASP A 173 4.24 17.00 1.25
N VAL A 174 3.75 16.14 2.14
CA VAL A 174 3.07 14.88 1.78
C VAL A 174 1.58 15.14 1.61
N CYS A 175 1.05 14.93 0.40
CA CYS A 175 -0.39 15.08 0.14
C CYS A 175 -1.16 13.79 0.33
N LEU A 176 -0.50 12.65 0.11
CA LEU A 176 -1.11 11.33 0.14
C LEU A 176 -0.25 10.31 0.90
N VAL A 177 -0.91 9.46 1.67
CA VAL A 177 -0.34 8.25 2.24
C VAL A 177 -1.30 7.08 1.94
N LYS A 178 -0.82 6.00 1.32
CA LYS A 178 -1.52 4.70 1.31
C LYS A 178 -0.87 3.80 2.34
N ILE A 179 -1.67 3.07 3.11
CA ILE A 179 -1.18 2.09 4.10
C ILE A 179 -1.91 0.77 3.88
N ASP A 180 -1.15 -0.26 3.53
CA ASP A 180 -1.65 -1.60 3.25
C ASP A 180 -0.53 -2.60 3.57
N VAL A 181 -0.45 -2.96 4.86
CA VAL A 181 0.67 -3.74 5.44
C VAL A 181 0.18 -4.98 6.20
N GLU A 182 -0.99 -5.47 5.82
CA GLU A 182 -1.57 -6.74 6.29
C GLU A 182 -1.75 -6.80 7.82
N GLY A 183 -2.31 -5.70 8.40
CA GLY A 183 -2.75 -5.61 9.79
C GLY A 183 -1.87 -4.75 10.70
N GLY A 184 -0.71 -4.29 10.22
CA GLY A 184 0.20 -3.39 10.94
C GLY A 184 -0.14 -1.90 10.82
N GLU A 185 -1.25 -1.52 10.18
CA GLU A 185 -1.63 -0.15 9.85
C GLU A 185 -1.67 0.76 11.09
N GLY A 186 -2.16 0.24 12.21
CA GLY A 186 -2.20 0.96 13.48
C GLY A 186 -0.80 1.32 14.02
N ASP A 187 0.19 0.45 13.78
CA ASP A 187 1.58 0.71 14.15
C ASP A 187 2.22 1.74 13.23
N VAL A 188 1.92 1.68 11.92
CA VAL A 188 2.35 2.68 10.95
C VAL A 188 1.81 4.06 11.30
N LEU A 189 0.51 4.17 11.61
CA LEU A 189 -0.12 5.44 12.02
C LEU A 189 0.54 6.02 13.29
N ARG A 190 0.85 5.17 14.30
CA ARG A 190 1.57 5.60 15.51
C ARG A 190 2.99 6.06 15.23
N GLY A 191 3.67 5.40 14.29
CA GLY A 191 5.04 5.75 13.90
C GLY A 191 5.13 6.93 12.92
N GLY A 192 3.99 7.51 12.53
CA GLY A 192 3.89 8.61 11.57
C GLY A 192 3.19 9.85 12.08
N LEU A 193 2.99 9.98 13.41
CA LEU A 193 2.19 11.08 13.97
C LEU A 193 2.74 12.46 13.62
N ALA A 194 4.06 12.67 13.64
CA ALA A 194 4.64 13.97 13.31
C ALA A 194 4.44 14.33 11.83
N CYS A 195 4.66 13.36 10.92
CA CYS A 195 4.39 13.53 9.49
C CYS A 195 2.92 13.85 9.24
N LEU A 196 2.00 13.07 9.84
CA LEU A 196 0.56 13.24 9.65
C LEU A 196 0.04 14.58 10.21
N GLU A 197 0.54 14.99 11.37
CA GLU A 197 0.14 16.27 12.00
C GLU A 197 0.67 17.47 11.22
N GLU A 198 1.89 17.41 10.71
CA GLU A 198 2.51 18.52 10.01
C GLU A 198 2.01 18.67 8.56
N THR A 199 1.96 17.56 7.80
CA THR A 199 1.64 17.62 6.36
C THR A 199 0.15 17.48 6.06
N ARG A 200 -0.63 16.97 7.02
CA ARG A 200 -2.10 16.84 6.89
C ARG A 200 -2.53 16.12 5.59
N PRO A 201 -1.98 14.96 5.27
CA PRO A 201 -2.25 14.26 4.03
C PRO A 201 -3.65 13.63 4.04
N THR A 202 -4.17 13.30 2.87
CA THR A 202 -5.23 12.28 2.77
C THR A 202 -4.60 10.90 2.97
N VAL A 203 -5.14 10.08 3.88
CA VAL A 203 -4.63 8.73 4.14
C VAL A 203 -5.65 7.70 3.70
N LEU A 204 -5.28 6.85 2.74
CA LEU A 204 -6.07 5.67 2.35
C LEU A 204 -5.45 4.45 3.04
N LEU A 205 -6.24 3.69 3.81
CA LEU A 205 -5.70 2.51 4.50
C LEU A 205 -6.61 1.30 4.38
N GLU A 206 -6.00 0.11 4.32
CA GLU A 206 -6.70 -1.13 4.56
C GLU A 206 -6.95 -1.28 6.08
N TRP A 207 -8.18 -1.68 6.47
CA TRP A 207 -8.52 -1.92 7.87
C TRP A 207 -9.37 -3.19 7.96
N ASN A 208 -8.71 -4.30 7.64
CA ASN A 208 -9.33 -5.61 7.48
C ASN A 208 -9.45 -6.33 8.82
N ARG A 209 -10.65 -6.81 9.17
CA ARG A 209 -10.93 -7.49 10.45
C ARG A 209 -10.08 -8.74 10.67
N GLN A 210 -9.82 -9.52 9.63
CA GLN A 210 -9.04 -10.75 9.75
C GLN A 210 -7.58 -10.43 10.06
N ASN A 211 -7.02 -9.44 9.37
CA ASN A 211 -5.66 -8.97 9.60
C ASN A 211 -5.52 -8.40 11.01
N LEU A 212 -6.42 -7.50 11.41
CA LEU A 212 -6.44 -6.89 12.74
C LEU A 212 -6.54 -7.92 13.87
N ALA A 213 -7.28 -9.00 13.68
CA ALA A 213 -7.42 -10.06 14.68
C ALA A 213 -6.07 -10.73 14.98
N ALA A 214 -5.20 -10.95 13.98
CA ALA A 214 -3.86 -11.48 14.17
C ALA A 214 -2.97 -10.57 15.04
N TYR A 215 -3.25 -9.26 15.02
CA TYR A 215 -2.56 -8.25 15.84
C TYR A 215 -3.23 -8.01 17.21
N GLY A 216 -4.37 -8.64 17.49
CA GLY A 216 -5.17 -8.36 18.67
C GLY A 216 -5.70 -6.92 18.70
N CYS A 217 -5.83 -6.29 17.53
CA CYS A 217 -6.27 -4.91 17.38
C CYS A 217 -7.79 -4.88 17.16
N PRO A 218 -8.56 -4.26 18.07
CA PRO A 218 -10.00 -4.10 17.87
C PRO A 218 -10.24 -3.10 16.73
N PRO A 219 -11.23 -3.34 15.86
CA PRO A 219 -11.51 -2.43 14.73
C PRO A 219 -11.72 -0.98 15.15
N GLU A 220 -12.30 -0.74 16.31
CA GLU A 220 -12.61 0.59 16.86
C GLU A 220 -11.38 1.45 17.12
N ARG A 221 -10.21 0.82 17.23
CA ARG A 221 -8.93 1.51 17.43
C ARG A 221 -8.62 2.55 16.37
N LEU A 222 -9.17 2.38 15.15
CA LEU A 222 -9.01 3.36 14.08
C LEU A 222 -9.55 4.74 14.47
N LEU A 223 -10.69 4.80 15.17
CA LEU A 223 -11.27 6.08 15.61
C LEU A 223 -10.38 6.80 16.63
N ASP A 224 -9.75 6.04 17.54
CA ASP A 224 -8.84 6.62 18.53
C ASP A 224 -7.60 7.23 17.83
N LEU A 225 -7.01 6.46 16.90
CA LEU A 225 -5.84 6.89 16.12
C LEU A 225 -6.16 8.11 15.24
N ALA A 226 -7.29 8.07 14.55
CA ALA A 226 -7.74 9.19 13.74
C ALA A 226 -8.02 10.44 14.59
N ASN A 227 -8.64 10.29 15.75
CA ASN A 227 -8.88 11.39 16.68
C ASN A 227 -7.58 12.00 17.21
N GLN A 228 -6.59 11.16 17.57
CA GLN A 228 -5.28 11.60 18.02
C GLN A 228 -4.59 12.46 16.96
N ALA A 229 -4.60 12.03 15.69
CA ALA A 229 -4.00 12.74 14.58
C ALA A 229 -4.91 13.84 13.99
N ARG A 230 -6.12 14.05 14.53
CA ARG A 230 -7.12 15.04 14.07
C ARG A 230 -7.62 14.80 12.64
N PHE A 231 -7.99 13.56 12.35
CA PHE A 231 -8.62 13.15 11.10
C PHE A 231 -10.06 12.70 11.30
N ASP A 232 -10.88 12.86 10.28
CA ASP A 232 -12.17 12.20 10.14
C ASP A 232 -12.01 10.89 9.40
N VAL A 233 -12.82 9.89 9.74
CA VAL A 233 -12.81 8.58 9.10
C VAL A 233 -14.01 8.48 8.16
N LEU A 234 -13.75 8.12 6.89
CA LEU A 234 -14.79 7.85 5.89
C LEU A 234 -14.65 6.39 5.42
N ASN A 235 -15.76 5.74 5.10
CA ASN A 235 -15.71 4.43 4.44
C ASN A 235 -15.44 4.57 2.93
N VAL A 236 -14.87 3.55 2.32
CA VAL A 236 -14.64 3.47 0.88
C VAL A 236 -15.42 2.27 0.34
N PRO A 237 -16.16 2.41 -0.79
CA PRO A 237 -16.18 3.57 -1.72
C PRO A 237 -17.21 4.66 -1.38
N GLY A 238 -18.06 4.48 -0.38
CA GLY A 238 -19.23 5.34 -0.14
C GLY A 238 -18.90 6.75 0.36
N LEU A 239 -17.69 6.98 0.90
CA LEU A 239 -17.23 8.22 1.52
C LEU A 239 -18.15 8.76 2.63
N ALA A 240 -18.90 7.87 3.26
CA ALA A 240 -19.76 8.23 4.38
C ALA A 240 -18.95 8.32 5.68
N PRO A 241 -19.22 9.32 6.54
CA PRO A 241 -18.52 9.47 7.81
C PRO A 241 -18.74 8.26 8.74
N VAL A 242 -17.65 7.84 9.38
CA VAL A 242 -17.62 6.75 10.36
C VAL A 242 -17.14 7.33 11.70
N SER A 243 -18.09 7.72 12.56
CA SER A 243 -17.79 8.49 13.78
C SER A 243 -18.04 7.76 15.08
N THR A 244 -18.64 6.56 15.04
CA THR A 244 -18.91 5.78 16.24
C THR A 244 -18.33 4.37 16.18
N PRO A 245 -17.93 3.78 17.33
CA PRO A 245 -17.45 2.39 17.39
C PRO A 245 -18.42 1.37 16.78
N SER A 246 -19.73 1.53 17.02
CA SER A 246 -20.74 0.64 16.46
C SER A 246 -20.84 0.74 14.94
N ASN A 247 -20.76 1.97 14.39
CA ASN A 247 -20.75 2.17 12.95
C ASN A 247 -19.48 1.56 12.33
N LEU A 248 -18.31 1.82 12.91
CA LEU A 248 -17.06 1.24 12.39
C LEU A 248 -17.08 -0.29 12.40
N ARG A 249 -17.61 -0.92 13.46
CA ARG A 249 -17.79 -2.39 13.51
C ARG A 249 -18.68 -2.92 12.38
N LEU A 250 -19.76 -2.22 12.06
CA LEU A 250 -20.61 -2.60 10.92
C LEU A 250 -19.89 -2.40 9.60
N GLN A 251 -19.24 -1.26 9.42
CA GLN A 251 -18.52 -0.93 8.18
C GLN A 251 -17.38 -1.90 7.89
N THR A 252 -16.59 -2.32 8.89
CA THR A 252 -15.53 -3.34 8.69
C THR A 252 -16.07 -4.74 8.38
N GLY A 253 -17.37 -4.95 8.44
CA GLY A 253 -18.03 -6.17 7.94
C GLY A 253 -18.33 -6.16 6.45
N VAL A 254 -18.27 -4.99 5.80
CA VAL A 254 -18.66 -4.79 4.38
C VAL A 254 -17.59 -4.05 3.56
N SER A 255 -16.66 -3.36 4.21
CA SER A 255 -15.53 -2.66 3.58
C SER A 255 -14.25 -2.95 4.35
N GLU A 256 -13.17 -3.10 3.60
CA GLU A 256 -11.82 -3.27 4.14
C GLU A 256 -10.97 -1.99 3.98
N THR A 257 -11.50 -0.97 3.28
CA THR A 257 -10.77 0.26 2.98
C THR A 257 -11.45 1.47 3.61
N PHE A 258 -10.65 2.33 4.22
CA PHE A 258 -11.09 3.57 4.85
C PHE A 258 -10.21 4.74 4.40
N LEU A 259 -10.79 5.92 4.43
CA LEU A 259 -10.11 7.17 4.12
C LEU A 259 -10.05 8.04 5.39
N LEU A 260 -8.85 8.49 5.76
CA LEU A 260 -8.69 9.52 6.77
C LEU A 260 -8.50 10.87 6.09
N VAL A 261 -9.35 11.83 6.44
CA VAL A 261 -9.32 13.21 5.90
C VAL A 261 -8.98 14.16 7.04
N PRO A 262 -8.01 15.07 6.85
CA PRO A 262 -7.65 16.00 7.93
C PRO A 262 -8.82 16.92 8.28
N ARG A 263 -9.07 17.09 9.59
CA ARG A 263 -10.05 18.08 10.08
C ARG A 263 -9.52 19.50 9.86
N PRO A 264 -10.37 20.46 9.65
CA PRO A 264 -9.99 21.87 9.52
C PRO A 264 -9.19 22.40 10.72
#